data_15acb12812396d711f8f970249e79117
#
_entry.id   15acb12812396d711f8f970249e79117
#
_cell.length_a   1.000
_cell.length_b   1.000
_cell.length_c   1.000
_cell.angle_alpha   90.00
_cell.angle_beta   90.00
_cell.angle_gamma   90.00
#
_symmetry.space_group_name_H-M   'P 1'
#
loop_
_entity.id
_entity.type
_entity.pdbx_description
1 polymer ?
#
loop_
_entity_poly.entity_id
_entity_poly.type
_entity_poly.pdbx_seq_one_letter_code
_entity_poly.pdbx_strand_id
1 'polypeptide(L)'
;MFKILRILLFAGMLITGLAASTAQAATPSVHVLTVDGTIVPVIADYIDRGIGEAEDANADVCVIELNTPGGLLDTTEEIVQRIMNAHVPITVYVSPKGSWAASAGTFITLSAHIAAMTPGTTIGAAHPVTTGGEEISEDQMKKVTEFSAKWIRTIAEERNRNMEEAQLAVTESKSFTDIDALEANLIDLRANSLEDLLFQINGREVTLASGASVTINTEEHSTTRNEMSFIEKFLHAISDPNIAYILMSVGSIGIMAEIYNPGALFPGILGAICLLMAFYSLGVLDANIGGILLMLLALGLFVAEFFTPTFGILTAGGVTALVLGSLLLFPDRPPVFRVNPWLIGVMSALFVGFFLFVIQRVIKSHRRQATTGWEELIGKPATVMMTLSPEGQVLFRGEHWKAVSEEGTVEEGEQVIINKVENLKLYVSRKKTE
;
A
#
# COMPACT_ATOMS: atom_id res chain seq x y z
N MET A 1 40.22 -43.67 62.68
CA MET A 1 39.09 -43.56 61.79
C MET A 1 38.71 -42.11 61.58
N PHE A 2 38.57 -41.22 62.59
CA PHE A 2 38.14 -39.84 62.44
C PHE A 2 39.11 -38.88 61.69
N LYS A 3 40.43 -39.15 61.71
CA LYS A 3 41.39 -38.26 60.96
C LYS A 3 41.37 -38.53 59.46
N ILE A 4 41.10 -39.73 59.01
CA ILE A 4 41.02 -40.05 57.58
C ILE A 4 39.70 -39.47 56.94
N LEU A 5 38.63 -39.50 57.73
CA LEU A 5 37.34 -38.92 57.28
C LEU A 5 37.42 -37.37 57.12
N ARG A 6 38.18 -36.68 57.98
CA ARG A 6 38.41 -35.22 57.85
C ARG A 6 39.27 -34.87 56.64
N ILE A 7 40.28 -35.68 56.32
CA ILE A 7 41.14 -35.46 55.14
C ILE A 7 40.34 -35.72 53.85
N LEU A 8 39.46 -36.72 53.83
CA LEU A 8 38.58 -36.95 52.67
C LEU A 8 37.52 -35.85 52.51
N LEU A 9 36.99 -35.29 53.60
CA LEU A 9 36.06 -34.17 53.54
C LEU A 9 36.76 -32.88 53.10
N PHE A 10 37.98 -32.62 53.51
CA PHE A 10 38.76 -31.46 53.03
C PHE A 10 39.21 -31.62 51.58
N ALA A 11 39.58 -32.83 51.14
CA ALA A 11 39.91 -33.10 49.76
C ALA A 11 38.66 -32.98 48.84
N GLY A 12 37.48 -33.41 49.31
CA GLY A 12 36.21 -33.24 48.62
C GLY A 12 35.82 -31.76 48.49
N MET A 13 36.04 -30.92 49.51
CA MET A 13 35.80 -29.49 49.46
C MET A 13 36.78 -28.74 48.55
N LEU A 14 38.04 -29.21 48.42
CA LEU A 14 39.01 -28.61 47.50
C LEU A 14 38.70 -28.96 46.03
N ILE A 15 38.14 -30.13 45.76
CA ILE A 15 37.76 -30.53 44.39
C ILE A 15 36.48 -29.83 43.91
N THR A 16 35.54 -29.52 44.81
CA THR A 16 34.36 -28.74 44.49
C THR A 16 34.63 -27.25 44.30
N GLY A 17 35.75 -26.74 44.84
CA GLY A 17 36.19 -25.33 44.69
C GLY A 17 36.95 -25.03 43.39
N LEU A 18 37.35 -26.04 42.61
CA LEU A 18 38.05 -25.88 41.33
C LEU A 18 37.17 -26.14 40.11
N ALA A 19 35.84 -26.32 40.27
CA ALA A 19 34.93 -26.04 39.18
C ALA A 19 34.89 -24.50 39.00
N ALA A 20 36.01 -23.90 38.57
CA ALA A 20 35.99 -22.60 37.94
C ALA A 20 34.97 -22.73 36.79
N SER A 21 33.80 -22.13 36.97
CA SER A 21 32.94 -21.81 35.86
C SER A 21 33.82 -21.08 34.87
N THR A 22 34.29 -21.75 33.84
CA THR A 22 34.71 -21.07 32.64
C THR A 22 33.42 -20.35 32.20
N ALA A 23 33.29 -19.08 32.60
CA ALA A 23 32.32 -18.20 31.97
C ALA A 23 32.70 -18.26 30.49
N GLN A 24 31.99 -19.10 29.76
CA GLN A 24 32.11 -19.10 28.32
C GLN A 24 31.75 -17.70 27.91
N ALA A 25 32.75 -16.93 27.44
CA ALA A 25 32.49 -15.59 26.94
C ALA A 25 31.33 -15.70 25.97
N ALA A 26 30.21 -15.06 26.24
CA ALA A 26 29.08 -15.07 25.36
C ALA A 26 29.58 -14.59 23.98
N THR A 27 29.29 -15.33 22.95
CA THR A 27 29.65 -14.91 21.58
C THR A 27 29.01 -13.54 21.35
N PRO A 28 29.79 -12.52 20.92
CA PRO A 28 29.25 -11.21 20.63
C PRO A 28 28.03 -11.29 19.74
N SER A 29 27.00 -10.53 20.06
CA SER A 29 25.71 -10.56 19.38
C SER A 29 25.49 -9.28 18.61
N VAL A 30 25.28 -9.40 17.30
CA VAL A 30 24.96 -8.30 16.39
C VAL A 30 23.53 -8.45 15.91
N HIS A 31 22.67 -7.49 16.19
CA HIS A 31 21.32 -7.43 15.67
C HIS A 31 21.28 -6.53 14.43
N VAL A 32 20.60 -6.95 13.37
CA VAL A 32 20.51 -6.20 12.10
C VAL A 32 19.05 -6.00 11.71
N LEU A 33 18.66 -4.75 11.55
CA LEU A 33 17.38 -4.32 11.03
C LEU A 33 17.57 -3.80 9.59
N THR A 34 16.64 -4.08 8.70
CA THR A 34 16.69 -3.55 7.32
C THR A 34 15.47 -2.67 7.08
N VAL A 35 15.72 -1.39 6.82
CA VAL A 35 14.70 -0.37 6.51
C VAL A 35 14.87 0.07 5.08
N ASP A 36 13.94 -0.31 4.21
CA ASP A 36 13.92 0.04 2.80
C ASP A 36 12.55 0.65 2.43
N GLY A 37 12.52 1.94 2.11
CA GLY A 37 11.33 2.68 1.73
C GLY A 37 10.99 3.86 2.63
N THR A 38 9.72 4.27 2.60
CA THR A 38 9.23 5.47 3.28
C THR A 38 9.15 5.28 4.80
N ILE A 39 9.57 6.30 5.55
CA ILE A 39 9.45 6.33 7.01
C ILE A 39 8.00 6.66 7.38
N VAL A 40 7.26 5.63 7.78
CA VAL A 40 5.85 5.65 8.19
C VAL A 40 5.71 4.95 9.55
N PRO A 41 4.59 5.11 10.30
CA PRO A 41 4.49 4.63 11.68
C PRO A 41 4.89 3.16 11.89
N VAL A 42 4.53 2.26 10.99
CA VAL A 42 4.94 0.85 11.09
C VAL A 42 6.47 0.65 11.04
N ILE A 43 7.22 1.57 10.45
CA ILE A 43 8.69 1.53 10.48
C ILE A 43 9.22 1.92 11.87
N ALA A 44 8.57 2.88 12.54
CA ALA A 44 8.92 3.21 13.93
C ALA A 44 8.66 2.02 14.86
N ASP A 45 7.50 1.39 14.75
CA ASP A 45 7.14 0.16 15.49
C ASP A 45 8.17 -0.97 15.26
N TYR A 46 8.56 -1.18 13.99
CA TYR A 46 9.56 -2.19 13.62
C TYR A 46 10.94 -1.90 14.22
N ILE A 47 11.39 -0.65 14.15
CA ILE A 47 12.69 -0.23 14.73
C ILE A 47 12.64 -0.33 16.25
N ASP A 48 11.56 0.12 16.91
CA ASP A 48 11.41 0.01 18.35
C ASP A 48 11.46 -1.43 18.83
N ARG A 49 10.68 -2.32 18.18
CA ARG A 49 10.72 -3.76 18.45
C ARG A 49 12.12 -4.35 18.25
N GLY A 50 12.79 -4.03 17.14
CA GLY A 50 14.11 -4.57 16.83
C GLY A 50 15.20 -4.09 17.78
N ILE A 51 15.14 -2.82 18.22
CA ILE A 51 16.03 -2.30 19.26
C ILE A 51 15.72 -2.97 20.61
N GLY A 52 14.43 -3.15 20.97
CA GLY A 52 14.02 -3.86 22.17
C GLY A 52 14.53 -5.30 22.21
N GLU A 53 14.42 -6.04 21.09
CA GLU A 53 14.97 -7.40 20.97
C GLU A 53 16.50 -7.42 21.14
N ALA A 54 17.21 -6.40 20.64
CA ALA A 54 18.65 -6.25 20.82
C ALA A 54 19.01 -5.94 22.28
N GLU A 55 18.22 -5.09 22.95
CA GLU A 55 18.38 -4.77 24.38
C GLU A 55 18.13 -5.99 25.27
N ASP A 56 17.06 -6.74 25.02
CA ASP A 56 16.72 -7.96 25.76
C ASP A 56 17.80 -9.06 25.60
N ALA A 57 18.43 -9.09 24.42
CA ALA A 57 19.56 -9.99 24.14
C ALA A 57 20.89 -9.48 24.69
N ASN A 58 20.97 -8.28 25.24
CA ASN A 58 22.20 -7.57 25.58
C ASN A 58 23.19 -7.56 24.40
N ALA A 59 22.72 -7.21 23.21
CA ALA A 59 23.53 -7.19 22.01
C ALA A 59 24.68 -6.18 22.10
N ASP A 60 25.83 -6.52 21.53
CA ASP A 60 27.00 -5.65 21.48
C ASP A 60 26.76 -4.44 20.54
N VAL A 61 25.94 -4.62 19.52
CA VAL A 61 25.49 -3.55 18.62
C VAL A 61 24.20 -3.95 17.89
N CYS A 62 23.33 -2.95 17.67
CA CYS A 62 22.20 -3.03 16.75
C CYS A 62 22.49 -2.16 15.53
N VAL A 63 22.53 -2.77 14.34
CA VAL A 63 22.77 -2.12 13.06
C VAL A 63 21.44 -1.91 12.35
N ILE A 64 21.18 -0.68 11.92
CA ILE A 64 20.03 -0.33 11.06
C ILE A 64 20.56 -0.06 9.66
N GLU A 65 20.40 -1.04 8.74
CA GLU A 65 20.64 -0.84 7.30
C GLU A 65 19.53 0.04 6.75
N LEU A 66 19.85 1.22 6.23
CA LEU A 66 18.89 2.27 5.88
C LEU A 66 18.98 2.66 4.41
N ASN A 67 17.82 2.58 3.72
CA ASN A 67 17.57 3.15 2.39
C ASN A 67 16.20 3.82 2.39
N THR A 68 16.15 5.16 2.40
CA THR A 68 14.88 5.88 2.49
C THR A 68 14.90 7.22 1.75
N PRO A 69 13.83 7.54 1.00
CA PRO A 69 13.63 8.87 0.44
C PRO A 69 13.17 9.90 1.49
N GLY A 70 12.88 9.45 2.74
CA GLY A 70 12.31 10.25 3.80
C GLY A 70 10.98 9.70 4.30
N GLY A 71 10.20 10.53 5.00
CA GLY A 71 8.89 10.15 5.51
C GLY A 71 8.28 11.21 6.42
N LEU A 72 7.38 10.77 7.32
CA LEU A 72 6.64 11.64 8.22
C LEU A 72 7.54 12.20 9.34
N LEU A 73 7.35 13.47 9.66
CA LEU A 73 8.17 14.14 10.69
C LEU A 73 7.96 13.52 12.08
N ASP A 74 6.70 13.29 12.47
CA ASP A 74 6.35 12.71 13.77
C ASP A 74 6.95 11.31 13.93
N THR A 75 6.84 10.47 12.90
CA THR A 75 7.47 9.14 12.87
C THR A 75 9.01 9.24 12.95
N THR A 76 9.59 10.25 12.31
CA THR A 76 11.03 10.50 12.39
C THR A 76 11.46 10.87 13.80
N GLU A 77 10.64 11.69 14.48
CA GLU A 77 10.88 12.08 15.87
C GLU A 77 10.85 10.86 16.79
N GLU A 78 9.86 9.98 16.67
CA GLU A 78 9.78 8.73 17.45
C GLU A 78 11.02 7.85 17.25
N ILE A 79 11.46 7.64 16.00
CA ILE A 79 12.67 6.83 15.71
C ILE A 79 13.93 7.48 16.31
N VAL A 80 14.11 8.79 16.11
CA VAL A 80 15.26 9.52 16.65
C VAL A 80 15.27 9.44 18.18
N GLN A 81 14.13 9.66 18.84
CA GLN A 81 14.02 9.52 20.30
C GLN A 81 14.37 8.11 20.76
N ARG A 82 13.89 7.08 20.05
CA ARG A 82 14.21 5.68 20.37
C ARG A 82 15.70 5.38 20.23
N ILE A 83 16.35 5.84 19.18
CA ILE A 83 17.81 5.68 18.95
C ILE A 83 18.62 6.43 20.01
N MET A 84 18.24 7.69 20.29
CA MET A 84 18.95 8.53 21.27
C MET A 84 18.87 7.96 22.68
N ASN A 85 17.78 7.25 23.04
CA ASN A 85 17.55 6.65 24.35
C ASN A 85 17.86 5.15 24.42
N ALA A 86 18.48 4.57 23.41
CA ALA A 86 18.80 3.15 23.38
C ALA A 86 19.81 2.75 24.49
N HIS A 87 19.61 1.53 25.03
CA HIS A 87 20.49 0.94 26.04
C HIS A 87 21.59 0.04 25.45
N VAL A 88 21.59 -0.11 24.11
CA VAL A 88 22.64 -0.80 23.33
C VAL A 88 23.21 0.16 22.29
N PRO A 89 24.45 -0.03 21.83
CA PRO A 89 25.03 0.74 20.75
C PRO A 89 24.18 0.62 19.47
N ILE A 90 23.77 1.74 18.89
CA ILE A 90 23.05 1.79 17.62
C ILE A 90 23.97 2.30 16.52
N THR A 91 24.11 1.52 15.45
CA THR A 91 24.80 1.94 14.23
C THR A 91 23.78 2.08 13.10
N VAL A 92 23.68 3.25 12.48
CA VAL A 92 22.89 3.43 11.23
C VAL A 92 23.84 3.37 10.05
N TYR A 93 23.54 2.48 9.13
CA TYR A 93 24.35 2.21 7.96
C TYR A 93 23.55 2.43 6.66
N VAL A 94 23.85 3.51 5.96
CA VAL A 94 23.21 3.81 4.69
C VAL A 94 23.71 2.85 3.62
N SER A 95 22.88 1.88 3.24
CA SER A 95 23.22 0.77 2.34
C SER A 95 21.97 0.23 1.62
N PRO A 96 22.11 -0.53 0.55
CA PRO A 96 23.33 -0.88 -0.20
C PRO A 96 23.87 0.27 -1.06
N LYS A 97 24.86 0.01 -1.92
CA LYS A 97 25.38 0.98 -2.87
C LYS A 97 24.27 1.55 -3.77
N GLY A 98 24.23 2.88 -3.90
CA GLY A 98 23.18 3.60 -4.63
C GLY A 98 21.99 3.99 -3.76
N SER A 99 21.97 3.60 -2.49
CA SER A 99 20.95 4.01 -1.52
C SER A 99 21.11 5.47 -1.12
N TRP A 100 20.07 5.98 -0.51
CA TRP A 100 20.02 7.30 0.06
C TRP A 100 19.39 7.29 1.45
N ALA A 101 19.79 8.22 2.30
CA ALA A 101 19.13 8.52 3.55
C ALA A 101 18.69 10.00 3.53
N ALA A 102 17.70 10.29 2.66
CA ALA A 102 17.22 11.65 2.47
C ALA A 102 16.16 12.03 3.51
N SER A 103 16.01 13.35 3.76
CA SER A 103 14.99 13.91 4.66
C SER A 103 15.00 13.23 6.04
N ALA A 104 13.95 12.49 6.42
CA ALA A 104 13.89 11.69 7.66
C ALA A 104 15.14 10.83 7.87
N GLY A 105 15.65 10.22 6.80
CA GLY A 105 16.85 9.39 6.87
C GLY A 105 18.09 10.14 7.35
N THR A 106 18.19 11.45 7.09
CA THR A 106 19.27 12.29 7.58
C THR A 106 19.23 12.40 9.12
N PHE A 107 18.06 12.70 9.70
CA PHE A 107 17.87 12.78 11.15
C PHE A 107 18.17 11.44 11.82
N ILE A 108 17.64 10.35 11.25
CA ILE A 108 17.84 8.98 11.75
C ILE A 108 19.34 8.62 11.74
N THR A 109 20.05 8.92 10.64
CA THR A 109 21.47 8.62 10.52
C THR A 109 22.30 9.43 11.52
N LEU A 110 22.01 10.73 11.65
CA LEU A 110 22.75 11.60 12.58
C LEU A 110 22.47 11.32 14.05
N SER A 111 21.34 10.69 14.40
CA SER A 111 20.99 10.32 15.77
C SER A 111 21.74 9.09 16.30
N ALA A 112 22.30 8.26 15.39
CA ALA A 112 23.00 7.03 15.74
C ALA A 112 24.27 7.27 16.57
N HIS A 113 24.66 6.29 17.39
CA HIS A 113 25.96 6.28 18.06
C HIS A 113 27.09 6.22 17.04
N ILE A 114 26.93 5.40 16.00
CA ILE A 114 27.81 5.35 14.84
C ILE A 114 26.99 5.52 13.57
N ALA A 115 27.35 6.49 12.75
CA ALA A 115 26.78 6.72 11.42
C ALA A 115 27.76 6.24 10.35
N ALA A 116 27.30 5.39 9.44
CA ALA A 116 28.14 4.83 8.39
C ALA A 116 27.43 4.90 7.02
N MET A 117 28.20 4.98 5.96
CA MET A 117 27.68 5.00 4.58
C MET A 117 28.45 4.05 3.69
N THR A 118 27.72 3.38 2.79
CA THR A 118 28.34 2.64 1.67
C THR A 118 28.84 3.61 0.60
N PRO A 119 30.01 3.36 -0.05
CA PRO A 119 30.43 4.15 -1.19
C PRO A 119 29.40 4.27 -2.29
N GLY A 120 29.09 5.52 -2.71
CA GLY A 120 28.08 5.83 -3.71
C GLY A 120 26.67 5.95 -3.17
N THR A 121 26.51 6.22 -1.87
CA THR A 121 25.25 6.60 -1.22
C THR A 121 25.23 8.10 -0.93
N THR A 122 24.04 8.63 -0.59
CA THR A 122 23.85 10.05 -0.30
C THR A 122 23.01 10.26 0.96
N ILE A 123 23.26 11.39 1.64
CA ILE A 123 22.50 11.84 2.81
C ILE A 123 22.18 13.34 2.65
N GLY A 124 21.14 13.86 3.27
CA GLY A 124 20.80 15.29 3.24
C GLY A 124 19.38 15.55 2.70
N ALA A 125 19.20 16.69 2.01
CA ALA A 125 17.90 17.15 1.50
C ALA A 125 16.76 17.07 2.54
N ALA A 126 17.02 17.60 3.74
CA ALA A 126 16.15 17.43 4.90
C ALA A 126 15.22 18.65 5.15
N HIS A 127 15.03 19.50 4.15
CA HIS A 127 14.08 20.61 4.22
C HIS A 127 12.65 20.07 4.40
N PRO A 128 11.89 20.54 5.39
CA PRO A 128 10.51 20.15 5.56
C PRO A 128 9.66 20.53 4.33
N VAL A 129 8.81 19.61 3.91
CA VAL A 129 7.84 19.84 2.83
C VAL A 129 6.43 19.71 3.41
N THR A 130 5.49 20.48 2.87
CA THR A 130 4.09 20.39 3.29
C THR A 130 3.48 19.05 2.92
N THR A 131 2.68 18.49 3.82
CA THR A 131 1.86 17.32 3.57
C THR A 131 0.39 17.75 3.59
N GLY A 132 -0.47 17.11 2.77
CA GLY A 132 -1.93 17.27 2.87
C GLY A 132 -2.57 18.37 2.02
N GLY A 133 -1.81 19.18 1.27
CA GLY A 133 -2.38 20.19 0.34
C GLY A 133 -3.10 21.35 1.02
N GLU A 134 -2.90 21.57 2.32
CA GLU A 134 -3.22 22.85 2.94
C GLU A 134 -2.14 23.84 2.56
N GLU A 135 -2.53 25.04 2.10
CA GLU A 135 -1.61 26.16 1.95
C GLU A 135 -1.12 26.55 3.36
N ILE A 136 -0.02 25.91 3.80
CA ILE A 136 0.67 26.36 5.00
C ILE A 136 1.22 27.76 4.70
N SER A 137 0.89 28.73 5.53
CA SER A 137 1.41 30.08 5.35
C SER A 137 2.94 30.09 5.38
N GLU A 138 3.58 31.00 4.66
CA GLU A 138 5.05 31.16 4.68
C GLU A 138 5.61 31.25 6.11
N ASP A 139 4.84 31.85 7.01
CA ASP A 139 5.19 32.00 8.43
C ASP A 139 5.20 30.63 9.18
N GLN A 140 4.25 29.76 8.86
CA GLN A 140 4.20 28.42 9.45
C GLN A 140 5.32 27.54 8.88
N MET A 141 5.55 27.56 7.57
CA MET A 141 6.66 26.84 6.94
C MET A 141 8.00 27.27 7.51
N LYS A 142 8.21 28.59 7.70
CA LYS A 142 9.41 29.12 8.34
C LYS A 142 9.58 28.58 9.75
N LYS A 143 8.51 28.51 10.56
CA LYS A 143 8.57 27.95 11.94
C LYS A 143 8.97 26.49 11.93
N VAL A 144 8.38 25.66 11.05
CA VAL A 144 8.73 24.23 10.94
C VAL A 144 10.18 24.07 10.49
N THR A 145 10.62 24.86 9.51
CA THR A 145 12.01 24.83 9.04
C THR A 145 13.01 25.22 10.13
N GLU A 146 12.72 26.30 10.87
CA GLU A 146 13.58 26.74 11.98
C GLU A 146 13.61 25.72 13.13
N PHE A 147 12.47 25.10 13.44
CA PHE A 147 12.40 24.02 14.43
C PHE A 147 13.26 22.83 13.99
N SER A 148 13.05 22.32 12.78
CA SER A 148 13.79 21.18 12.24
C SER A 148 15.30 21.45 12.13
N ALA A 149 15.68 22.68 11.76
CA ALA A 149 17.08 23.11 11.69
C ALA A 149 17.75 23.14 13.07
N LYS A 150 17.04 23.59 14.10
CA LYS A 150 17.55 23.53 15.49
C LYS A 150 17.59 22.11 16.02
N TRP A 151 16.58 21.32 15.72
CA TRP A 151 16.51 19.93 16.16
C TRP A 151 17.66 19.09 15.60
N ILE A 152 17.93 19.15 14.27
CA ILE A 152 19.05 18.42 13.67
C ILE A 152 20.41 18.92 14.21
N ARG A 153 20.52 20.22 14.50
CA ARG A 153 21.71 20.81 15.14
C ARG A 153 21.94 20.21 16.53
N THR A 154 20.89 20.08 17.34
CA THR A 154 20.98 19.46 18.68
C THR A 154 21.36 17.99 18.61
N ILE A 155 20.79 17.23 17.65
CA ILE A 155 21.18 15.84 17.41
C ILE A 155 22.64 15.73 17.02
N ALA A 156 23.14 16.60 16.14
CA ALA A 156 24.53 16.62 15.71
C ALA A 156 25.49 16.98 16.87
N GLU A 157 25.10 17.94 17.70
CA GLU A 157 25.86 18.35 18.91
C GLU A 157 26.00 17.18 19.87
N GLU A 158 24.92 16.49 20.20
CA GLU A 158 24.91 15.35 21.14
C GLU A 158 25.78 14.18 20.65
N ARG A 159 25.89 14.04 19.33
CA ARG A 159 26.69 12.99 18.68
C ARG A 159 28.08 13.48 18.23
N ASN A 160 28.53 14.65 18.66
CA ASN A 160 29.81 15.25 18.28
C ASN A 160 30.02 15.37 16.75
N ARG A 161 28.93 15.64 16.01
CA ARG A 161 28.94 15.86 14.55
C ARG A 161 28.94 17.36 14.23
N ASN A 162 29.19 17.68 12.96
CA ASN A 162 29.19 19.05 12.49
C ASN A 162 27.78 19.65 12.46
N MET A 163 27.50 20.53 13.41
CA MET A 163 26.21 21.19 13.60
C MET A 163 25.83 22.10 12.43
N GLU A 164 26.83 22.81 11.83
CA GLU A 164 26.56 23.73 10.74
C GLU A 164 26.17 23.00 9.46
N GLU A 165 26.92 21.97 9.08
CA GLU A 165 26.61 21.18 7.89
C GLU A 165 25.31 20.39 8.05
N ALA A 166 25.04 19.86 9.25
CA ALA A 166 23.75 19.25 9.57
C ALA A 166 22.57 20.24 9.39
N GLN A 167 22.73 21.48 9.86
CA GLN A 167 21.73 22.53 9.71
C GLN A 167 21.50 22.90 8.24
N LEU A 168 22.55 22.95 7.40
CA LEU A 168 22.44 23.25 5.97
C LEU A 168 21.64 22.18 5.21
N ALA A 169 21.66 20.91 5.66
CA ALA A 169 20.80 19.87 5.11
C ALA A 169 19.31 20.24 5.21
N VAL A 170 18.91 20.98 6.26
CA VAL A 170 17.54 21.44 6.49
C VAL A 170 17.29 22.80 5.82
N THR A 171 18.13 23.80 6.08
CA THR A 171 17.87 25.18 5.64
C THR A 171 18.06 25.42 4.14
N GLU A 172 18.98 24.67 3.51
CA GLU A 172 19.35 24.82 2.11
C GLU A 172 19.10 23.55 1.29
N SER A 173 18.48 22.54 1.86
CA SER A 173 18.31 21.22 1.23
C SER A 173 19.64 20.61 0.75
N LYS A 174 20.75 20.94 1.42
CA LYS A 174 22.07 20.46 1.05
C LYS A 174 22.13 18.95 1.14
N SER A 175 22.70 18.33 0.11
CA SER A 175 22.94 16.89 0.05
C SER A 175 24.44 16.62 0.02
N PHE A 176 24.82 15.47 0.59
CA PHE A 176 26.21 15.05 0.73
C PHE A 176 26.39 13.66 0.15
N THR A 177 27.44 13.45 -0.61
CA THR A 177 27.90 12.11 -0.95
C THR A 177 28.53 11.45 0.30
N ASP A 178 28.77 10.16 0.22
CA ASP A 178 29.47 9.42 1.27
C ASP A 178 30.86 10.01 1.61
N ILE A 179 31.53 10.61 0.62
CA ILE A 179 32.82 11.29 0.81
C ILE A 179 32.61 12.63 1.50
N ASP A 180 31.71 13.47 0.98
CA ASP A 180 31.42 14.79 1.55
C ASP A 180 30.91 14.67 2.98
N ALA A 181 30.06 13.68 3.28
CA ALA A 181 29.52 13.44 4.60
C ALA A 181 30.59 13.04 5.63
N LEU A 182 31.59 12.26 5.22
CA LEU A 182 32.73 11.91 6.07
C LEU A 182 33.66 13.12 6.29
N GLU A 183 34.01 13.84 5.22
CA GLU A 183 34.85 15.04 5.30
C GLU A 183 34.20 16.15 6.12
N ALA A 184 32.87 16.29 6.03
CA ALA A 184 32.09 17.24 6.81
C ALA A 184 31.87 16.81 8.27
N ASN A 185 32.32 15.64 8.69
CA ASN A 185 32.04 15.06 10.02
C ASN A 185 30.52 14.92 10.30
N LEU A 186 29.76 14.49 9.30
CA LEU A 186 28.37 14.09 9.48
C LEU A 186 28.21 12.59 9.75
N ILE A 187 29.16 11.78 9.25
CA ILE A 187 29.26 10.35 9.50
C ILE A 187 30.64 9.98 10.06
N ASP A 188 30.72 8.81 10.70
CA ASP A 188 31.93 8.37 11.39
C ASP A 188 32.86 7.53 10.52
N LEU A 189 32.28 6.85 9.50
CA LEU A 189 33.05 5.97 8.61
C LEU A 189 32.30 5.61 7.33
N ARG A 190 33.06 5.05 6.39
CA ARG A 190 32.55 4.44 5.15
C ARG A 190 32.87 2.94 5.17
N ALA A 191 31.89 2.12 4.83
CA ALA A 191 32.06 0.67 4.75
C ALA A 191 31.50 0.09 3.46
N ASN A 192 32.17 -0.91 2.89
CA ASN A 192 31.75 -1.51 1.60
C ASN A 192 30.68 -2.61 1.77
N SER A 193 30.59 -3.20 2.95
CA SER A 193 29.65 -4.25 3.32
C SER A 193 29.37 -4.21 4.82
N LEU A 194 28.39 -5.00 5.27
CA LEU A 194 28.11 -5.16 6.71
C LEU A 194 29.33 -5.73 7.46
N GLU A 195 30.04 -6.69 6.87
CA GLU A 195 31.24 -7.29 7.45
C GLU A 195 32.37 -6.25 7.59
N ASP A 196 32.57 -5.41 6.55
CA ASP A 196 33.53 -4.30 6.60
C ASP A 196 33.15 -3.29 7.67
N LEU A 197 31.84 -2.96 7.80
CA LEU A 197 31.33 -2.10 8.87
C LEU A 197 31.68 -2.67 10.24
N LEU A 198 31.30 -3.94 10.49
CA LEU A 198 31.53 -4.61 11.77
C LEU A 198 33.01 -4.68 12.13
N PHE A 199 33.88 -4.93 11.15
CA PHE A 199 35.32 -4.90 11.33
C PHE A 199 35.81 -3.52 11.77
N GLN A 200 35.31 -2.43 11.15
CA GLN A 200 35.75 -1.06 11.45
C GLN A 200 35.21 -0.51 12.76
N ILE A 201 34.04 -0.99 13.26
CA ILE A 201 33.46 -0.55 14.54
C ILE A 201 33.93 -1.39 15.73
N ASN A 202 34.62 -2.52 15.50
CA ASN A 202 35.14 -3.35 16.57
C ASN A 202 36.11 -2.59 17.44
N GLY A 203 35.92 -2.65 18.78
CA GLY A 203 36.74 -1.95 19.76
C GLY A 203 36.42 -0.44 19.89
N ARG A 204 35.47 0.10 19.15
CA ARG A 204 35.05 1.50 19.34
C ARG A 204 34.24 1.66 20.62
N GLU A 205 34.51 2.75 21.31
CA GLU A 205 33.81 3.14 22.53
C GLU A 205 32.70 4.13 22.21
N VAL A 206 31.48 3.88 22.71
CA VAL A 206 30.32 4.76 22.57
C VAL A 206 29.71 5.06 23.94
N THR A 207 29.10 6.23 24.07
CA THR A 207 28.40 6.63 25.29
C THR A 207 26.90 6.45 25.08
N LEU A 208 26.29 5.62 25.92
CA LEU A 208 24.82 5.38 25.88
C LEU A 208 24.08 6.50 26.60
N ALA A 209 22.76 6.56 26.44
CA ALA A 209 21.87 7.53 27.09
C ALA A 209 22.01 7.53 28.64
N SER A 210 22.33 6.39 29.21
CA SER A 210 22.60 6.25 30.66
C SER A 210 23.88 6.95 31.13
N GLY A 211 24.73 7.47 30.23
CA GLY A 211 26.05 7.96 30.49
C GLY A 211 27.12 6.87 30.60
N ALA A 212 26.76 5.61 30.45
CA ALA A 212 27.72 4.51 30.48
C ALA A 212 28.50 4.44 29.17
N SER A 213 29.84 4.30 29.27
CA SER A 213 30.70 4.03 28.12
C SER A 213 30.74 2.53 27.86
N VAL A 214 30.46 2.11 26.64
CA VAL A 214 30.41 0.71 26.19
C VAL A 214 31.35 0.54 25.01
N THR A 215 32.19 -0.50 25.06
CA THR A 215 33.04 -0.89 23.94
C THR A 215 32.31 -1.90 23.09
N ILE A 216 32.14 -1.58 21.79
CA ILE A 216 31.51 -2.47 20.81
C ILE A 216 32.44 -3.64 20.52
N ASN A 217 31.97 -4.87 20.69
CA ASN A 217 32.70 -6.06 20.33
C ASN A 217 31.98 -6.79 19.18
N THR A 218 32.67 -6.94 18.08
CA THR A 218 32.16 -7.63 16.89
C THR A 218 33.12 -8.72 16.40
N GLU A 219 34.07 -9.15 17.23
CA GLU A 219 34.99 -10.23 16.94
C GLU A 219 34.27 -11.59 17.11
N GLU A 220 34.34 -12.45 16.13
CA GLU A 220 33.66 -13.78 16.13
C GLU A 220 32.16 -13.72 16.49
N HIS A 221 31.47 -12.67 16.02
CA HIS A 221 30.08 -12.38 16.35
C HIS A 221 29.06 -13.35 15.72
N SER A 222 27.92 -13.49 16.38
CA SER A 222 26.68 -14.04 15.80
C SER A 222 25.80 -12.91 15.26
N THR A 223 25.35 -13.00 14.03
CA THR A 223 24.42 -12.02 13.44
C THR A 223 22.99 -12.53 13.49
N THR A 224 22.11 -11.79 14.13
CA THR A 224 20.66 -12.01 14.13
C THR A 224 19.99 -10.95 13.26
N ARG A 225 19.35 -11.38 12.16
CA ARG A 225 18.54 -10.47 11.32
C ARG A 225 17.11 -10.43 11.86
N ASN A 226 16.75 -9.29 12.43
CA ASN A 226 15.39 -9.03 12.92
C ASN A 226 14.53 -8.57 11.74
N GLU A 227 13.91 -9.51 11.03
CA GLU A 227 13.04 -9.16 9.90
C GLU A 227 11.70 -8.56 10.37
N MET A 228 11.09 -7.74 9.50
CA MET A 228 9.70 -7.35 9.68
C MET A 228 8.80 -8.58 9.74
N SER A 229 7.87 -8.62 10.69
CA SER A 229 6.79 -9.60 10.75
C SER A 229 5.89 -9.49 9.50
N PHE A 230 5.05 -10.50 9.27
CA PHE A 230 4.09 -10.46 8.16
C PHE A 230 3.17 -9.23 8.22
N ILE A 231 2.72 -8.86 9.42
CA ILE A 231 1.83 -7.70 9.62
C ILE A 231 2.56 -6.41 9.31
N GLU A 232 3.81 -6.23 9.79
CA GLU A 232 4.63 -5.04 9.51
C GLU A 232 4.92 -4.92 8.01
N LYS A 233 5.31 -6.02 7.34
CA LYS A 233 5.51 -6.04 5.88
C LYS A 233 4.23 -5.65 5.13
N PHE A 234 3.08 -6.16 5.56
CA PHE A 234 1.79 -5.85 4.97
C PHE A 234 1.40 -4.38 5.16
N LEU A 235 1.49 -3.86 6.40
CA LEU A 235 1.17 -2.46 6.71
C LEU A 235 2.13 -1.51 5.99
N HIS A 236 3.42 -1.84 5.90
CA HIS A 236 4.38 -1.06 5.14
C HIS A 236 4.04 -1.02 3.65
N ALA A 237 3.71 -2.17 3.06
CA ALA A 237 3.32 -2.26 1.65
C ALA A 237 2.08 -1.43 1.33
N ILE A 238 1.03 -1.47 2.17
CA ILE A 238 -0.18 -0.66 1.93
C ILE A 238 0.03 0.83 2.20
N SER A 239 1.10 1.22 2.90
CA SER A 239 1.47 2.63 3.12
C SER A 239 2.24 3.24 1.94
N ASP A 240 2.27 2.59 0.77
CA ASP A 240 2.78 3.15 -0.49
C ASP A 240 1.65 3.88 -1.24
N PRO A 241 1.89 5.13 -1.76
CA PRO A 241 0.88 5.91 -2.47
C PRO A 241 0.28 5.18 -3.69
N ASN A 242 1.08 4.39 -4.40
CA ASN A 242 0.61 3.63 -5.57
C ASN A 242 -0.28 2.46 -5.15
N ILE A 243 0.07 1.77 -4.07
CA ILE A 243 -0.75 0.68 -3.52
C ILE A 243 -2.08 1.23 -2.98
N ALA A 244 -2.05 2.34 -2.26
CA ALA A 244 -3.27 3.03 -1.81
C ALA A 244 -4.20 3.37 -2.98
N TYR A 245 -3.64 3.90 -4.06
CA TYR A 245 -4.38 4.24 -5.28
C TYR A 245 -4.95 3.00 -5.98
N ILE A 246 -4.18 1.92 -6.09
CA ILE A 246 -4.65 0.63 -6.63
C ILE A 246 -5.80 0.09 -5.80
N LEU A 247 -5.66 0.06 -4.48
CA LEU A 247 -6.69 -0.42 -3.57
C LEU A 247 -7.98 0.39 -3.70
N MET A 248 -7.89 1.71 -3.80
CA MET A 248 -9.03 2.60 -4.00
C MET A 248 -9.71 2.34 -5.35
N SER A 249 -8.92 2.18 -6.41
CA SER A 249 -9.43 1.93 -7.76
C SER A 249 -10.09 0.55 -7.89
N VAL A 250 -9.42 -0.50 -7.42
CA VAL A 250 -9.93 -1.88 -7.43
C VAL A 250 -11.17 -1.99 -6.52
N GLY A 251 -11.11 -1.35 -5.35
CA GLY A 251 -12.25 -1.27 -4.43
C GLY A 251 -13.48 -0.63 -5.08
N SER A 252 -13.28 0.48 -5.78
CA SER A 252 -14.34 1.17 -6.51
C SER A 252 -14.95 0.30 -7.62
N ILE A 253 -14.12 -0.40 -8.40
CA ILE A 253 -14.59 -1.34 -9.44
C ILE A 253 -15.36 -2.50 -8.80
N GLY A 254 -14.89 -3.04 -7.66
CA GLY A 254 -15.57 -4.12 -6.94
C GLY A 254 -16.98 -3.73 -6.45
N ILE A 255 -17.10 -2.55 -5.85
CA ILE A 255 -18.41 -2.01 -5.43
C ILE A 255 -19.32 -1.80 -6.64
N MET A 256 -18.81 -1.23 -7.73
CA MET A 256 -19.60 -1.07 -8.96
C MET A 256 -20.05 -2.41 -9.54
N ALA A 257 -19.17 -3.41 -9.56
CA ALA A 257 -19.51 -4.74 -10.07
C ALA A 257 -20.68 -5.36 -9.30
N GLU A 258 -20.75 -5.17 -7.98
CA GLU A 258 -21.87 -5.60 -7.12
C GLU A 258 -23.15 -4.82 -7.45
N ILE A 259 -23.07 -3.49 -7.59
CA ILE A 259 -24.23 -2.65 -7.95
C ILE A 259 -24.81 -3.07 -9.31
N TYR A 260 -23.95 -3.39 -10.29
CA TYR A 260 -24.36 -3.81 -11.62
C TYR A 260 -24.90 -5.25 -11.68
N ASN A 261 -24.50 -6.13 -10.75
CA ASN A 261 -24.93 -7.53 -10.68
C ASN A 261 -25.32 -7.88 -9.25
N PRO A 262 -26.48 -7.39 -8.76
CA PRO A 262 -26.89 -7.63 -7.37
C PRO A 262 -27.00 -9.13 -7.10
N GLY A 263 -26.33 -9.55 -6.00
CA GLY A 263 -26.25 -10.96 -5.59
C GLY A 263 -24.92 -11.64 -5.90
N ALA A 264 -23.99 -10.97 -6.56
CA ALA A 264 -22.63 -11.49 -6.76
C ALA A 264 -21.76 -11.48 -5.48
N LEU A 265 -22.18 -10.83 -4.41
CA LEU A 265 -21.59 -10.63 -3.07
C LEU A 265 -20.06 -10.53 -2.98
N PHE A 266 -19.33 -11.41 -3.65
CA PHE A 266 -17.87 -11.50 -3.58
C PHE A 266 -17.14 -10.22 -4.06
N PRO A 267 -17.47 -9.62 -5.24
CA PRO A 267 -16.81 -8.40 -5.70
C PRO A 267 -17.08 -7.22 -4.76
N GLY A 268 -18.31 -7.10 -4.22
CA GLY A 268 -18.68 -6.03 -3.31
C GLY A 268 -17.96 -6.11 -1.98
N ILE A 269 -17.88 -7.30 -1.38
CA ILE A 269 -17.16 -7.51 -0.12
C ILE A 269 -15.67 -7.22 -0.30
N LEU A 270 -15.05 -7.78 -1.34
CA LEU A 270 -13.63 -7.51 -1.64
C LEU A 270 -13.40 -6.03 -1.92
N GLY A 271 -14.30 -5.40 -2.67
CA GLY A 271 -14.27 -3.97 -2.95
C GLY A 271 -14.32 -3.11 -1.69
N ALA A 272 -15.22 -3.44 -0.76
CA ALA A 272 -15.32 -2.74 0.52
C ALA A 272 -14.04 -2.88 1.37
N ILE A 273 -13.47 -4.08 1.43
CA ILE A 273 -12.19 -4.32 2.13
C ILE A 273 -11.07 -3.47 1.51
N CYS A 274 -10.93 -3.49 0.18
CA CYS A 274 -9.94 -2.68 -0.53
C CYS A 274 -10.12 -1.18 -0.25
N LEU A 275 -11.36 -0.66 -0.23
CA LEU A 275 -11.62 0.75 0.09
C LEU A 275 -11.25 1.09 1.53
N LEU A 276 -11.59 0.25 2.51
CA LEU A 276 -11.19 0.47 3.89
C LEU A 276 -9.67 0.50 4.06
N MET A 277 -8.96 -0.41 3.39
CA MET A 277 -7.50 -0.42 3.38
C MET A 277 -6.92 0.82 2.68
N ALA A 278 -7.53 1.25 1.57
CA ALA A 278 -7.14 2.47 0.88
C ALA A 278 -7.31 3.71 1.77
N PHE A 279 -8.43 3.85 2.46
CA PHE A 279 -8.66 4.99 3.37
C PHE A 279 -7.70 4.98 4.56
N TYR A 280 -7.41 3.81 5.13
CA TYR A 280 -6.37 3.69 6.15
C TYR A 280 -5.01 4.19 5.62
N SER A 281 -4.59 3.69 4.47
CA SER A 281 -3.33 4.07 3.82
C SER A 281 -3.27 5.59 3.51
N LEU A 282 -4.33 6.14 2.93
CA LEU A 282 -4.42 7.57 2.61
C LEU A 282 -4.40 8.45 3.88
N GLY A 283 -4.96 7.96 4.99
CA GLY A 283 -4.87 8.61 6.30
C GLY A 283 -3.45 8.60 6.86
N VAL A 284 -2.76 7.46 6.81
CA VAL A 284 -1.34 7.34 7.22
C VAL A 284 -0.44 8.22 6.37
N LEU A 285 -0.72 8.30 5.06
CA LEU A 285 0.07 9.10 4.11
C LEU A 285 -0.31 10.58 4.11
N ASP A 286 -1.29 11.01 4.90
CA ASP A 286 -1.79 12.38 4.94
C ASP A 286 -2.13 12.92 3.54
N ALA A 287 -3.04 12.21 2.85
CA ALA A 287 -3.46 12.54 1.50
C ALA A 287 -4.37 13.76 1.47
N ASN A 288 -4.29 14.53 0.39
CA ASN A 288 -5.13 15.72 0.18
C ASN A 288 -6.62 15.36 0.13
N ILE A 289 -7.42 15.96 1.01
CA ILE A 289 -8.87 15.74 1.11
C ILE A 289 -9.58 16.08 -0.21
N GLY A 290 -9.16 17.14 -0.92
CA GLY A 290 -9.74 17.51 -2.22
C GLY A 290 -9.54 16.44 -3.28
N GLY A 291 -8.36 15.79 -3.28
CA GLY A 291 -8.09 14.63 -4.14
C GLY A 291 -9.00 13.45 -3.81
N ILE A 292 -9.16 13.12 -2.53
CA ILE A 292 -10.07 12.05 -2.06
C ILE A 292 -11.52 12.34 -2.45
N LEU A 293 -11.99 13.58 -2.23
CA LEU A 293 -13.36 13.98 -2.58
C LEU A 293 -13.63 13.90 -4.09
N LEU A 294 -12.65 14.27 -4.93
CA LEU A 294 -12.77 14.12 -6.39
C LEU A 294 -12.84 12.65 -6.81
N MET A 295 -12.07 11.77 -6.18
CA MET A 295 -12.16 10.33 -6.45
C MET A 295 -13.49 9.74 -6.00
N LEU A 296 -14.03 10.17 -4.86
CA LEU A 296 -15.38 9.79 -4.42
C LEU A 296 -16.46 10.34 -5.35
N LEU A 297 -16.31 11.57 -5.86
CA LEU A 297 -17.17 12.13 -6.87
C LEU A 297 -17.13 11.30 -8.16
N ALA A 298 -15.94 10.88 -8.59
CA ALA A 298 -15.78 9.98 -9.75
C ALA A 298 -16.58 8.69 -9.57
N LEU A 299 -16.45 8.03 -8.40
CA LEU A 299 -17.23 6.84 -8.07
C LEU A 299 -18.73 7.13 -8.11
N GLY A 300 -19.19 8.24 -7.52
CA GLY A 300 -20.58 8.68 -7.57
C GLY A 300 -21.11 8.89 -8.99
N LEU A 301 -20.33 9.54 -9.86
CA LEU A 301 -20.67 9.74 -11.28
C LEU A 301 -20.75 8.41 -12.03
N PHE A 302 -19.84 7.49 -11.78
CA PHE A 302 -19.87 6.15 -12.36
C PHE A 302 -21.09 5.35 -11.92
N VAL A 303 -21.47 5.42 -10.65
CA VAL A 303 -22.70 4.79 -10.15
C VAL A 303 -23.94 5.47 -10.75
N ALA A 304 -23.96 6.79 -10.84
CA ALA A 304 -25.08 7.54 -11.42
C ALA A 304 -25.34 7.21 -12.89
N GLU A 305 -24.30 6.98 -13.69
CA GLU A 305 -24.41 6.55 -15.09
C GLU A 305 -25.21 5.26 -15.25
N PHE A 306 -25.12 4.34 -14.27
CA PHE A 306 -25.89 3.10 -14.29
C PHE A 306 -27.41 3.35 -14.15
N PHE A 307 -27.79 4.25 -13.25
CA PHE A 307 -29.21 4.56 -12.98
C PHE A 307 -29.81 5.55 -13.99
N THR A 308 -28.94 6.34 -14.65
CA THR A 308 -29.37 7.41 -15.56
C THR A 308 -28.59 7.27 -16.88
N PRO A 309 -29.18 6.67 -17.93
CA PRO A 309 -28.47 6.44 -19.19
C PRO A 309 -28.19 7.78 -19.90
N THR A 310 -27.03 8.38 -19.61
CA THR A 310 -26.57 9.66 -20.18
C THR A 310 -25.64 9.48 -21.37
N PHE A 311 -25.61 8.29 -21.96
CA PHE A 311 -24.78 7.92 -23.11
C PHE A 311 -23.29 8.20 -22.92
N GLY A 312 -22.79 8.10 -21.67
CA GLY A 312 -21.38 8.21 -21.33
C GLY A 312 -20.94 9.61 -20.87
N ILE A 313 -21.83 10.58 -20.74
CA ILE A 313 -21.48 11.93 -20.25
C ILE A 313 -21.00 11.87 -18.79
N LEU A 314 -21.72 11.15 -17.92
CA LEU A 314 -21.32 10.96 -16.53
C LEU A 314 -20.04 10.13 -16.41
N THR A 315 -19.86 9.13 -17.29
CA THR A 315 -18.61 8.35 -17.37
C THR A 315 -17.42 9.26 -17.71
N ALA A 316 -17.57 10.15 -18.71
CA ALA A 316 -16.51 11.09 -19.08
C ALA A 316 -16.17 12.07 -17.91
N GLY A 317 -17.20 12.59 -17.24
CA GLY A 317 -17.04 13.38 -16.01
C GLY A 317 -16.35 12.61 -14.90
N GLY A 318 -16.75 11.34 -14.70
CA GLY A 318 -16.14 10.43 -13.72
C GLY A 318 -14.66 10.17 -13.99
N VAL A 319 -14.29 9.88 -15.24
CA VAL A 319 -12.86 9.71 -15.63
C VAL A 319 -12.08 11.00 -15.39
N THR A 320 -12.64 12.15 -15.76
CA THR A 320 -12.00 13.46 -15.51
C THR A 320 -11.79 13.70 -14.01
N ALA A 321 -12.81 13.46 -13.19
CA ALA A 321 -12.71 13.59 -11.74
C ALA A 321 -11.72 12.59 -11.13
N LEU A 322 -11.65 11.35 -11.65
CA LEU A 322 -10.69 10.35 -11.24
C LEU A 322 -9.25 10.80 -11.50
N VAL A 323 -8.97 11.26 -12.72
CA VAL A 323 -7.62 11.73 -13.10
C VAL A 323 -7.22 12.95 -12.28
N LEU A 324 -8.08 13.96 -12.18
CA LEU A 324 -7.80 15.15 -11.37
C LEU A 324 -7.64 14.82 -9.90
N GLY A 325 -8.51 13.96 -9.35
CA GLY A 325 -8.41 13.49 -7.99
C GLY A 325 -7.09 12.76 -7.72
N SER A 326 -6.68 11.88 -8.62
CA SER A 326 -5.41 11.14 -8.52
C SER A 326 -4.18 12.05 -8.52
N LEU A 327 -4.18 13.09 -9.35
CA LEU A 327 -3.10 14.08 -9.40
C LEU A 327 -3.07 14.97 -8.16
N LEU A 328 -4.24 15.22 -7.57
CA LEU A 328 -4.39 16.05 -6.37
C LEU A 328 -4.26 15.28 -5.05
N LEU A 329 -4.07 13.96 -5.07
CA LEU A 329 -3.85 13.21 -3.82
C LEU A 329 -2.59 13.65 -3.08
N PHE A 330 -1.51 13.94 -3.82
CA PHE A 330 -0.20 14.29 -3.27
C PHE A 330 0.47 15.38 -4.13
N PRO A 331 -0.11 16.60 -4.23
CA PRO A 331 0.29 17.60 -5.23
C PRO A 331 1.70 18.15 -4.98
N ASP A 332 2.04 18.42 -3.71
CA ASP A 332 3.25 19.16 -3.32
C ASP A 332 4.39 18.27 -2.83
N ARG A 333 4.24 16.94 -2.96
CA ARG A 333 5.26 15.98 -2.53
C ARG A 333 6.31 15.74 -3.61
N PRO A 334 7.53 15.34 -3.24
CA PRO A 334 8.52 14.82 -4.17
C PRO A 334 7.95 13.67 -5.03
N PRO A 335 8.45 13.46 -6.26
CA PRO A 335 7.90 12.44 -7.18
C PRO A 335 7.79 11.03 -6.58
N VAL A 336 8.68 10.69 -5.64
CA VAL A 336 8.72 9.38 -4.95
C VAL A 336 7.47 9.14 -4.08
N PHE A 337 6.85 10.22 -3.60
CA PHE A 337 5.65 10.18 -2.75
C PHE A 337 4.36 10.48 -3.52
N ARG A 338 4.41 10.54 -4.85
CA ARG A 338 3.23 10.76 -5.70
C ARG A 338 2.77 9.46 -6.32
N VAL A 339 1.48 9.41 -6.68
CA VAL A 339 0.97 8.33 -7.53
C VAL A 339 1.64 8.40 -8.90
N ASN A 340 2.15 7.27 -9.37
CA ASN A 340 2.82 7.20 -10.65
C ASN A 340 1.85 7.58 -11.80
N PRO A 341 2.17 8.57 -12.66
CA PRO A 341 1.29 8.99 -13.76
C PRO A 341 0.92 7.87 -14.73
N TRP A 342 1.83 6.91 -14.95
CA TRP A 342 1.54 5.72 -15.76
C TRP A 342 0.42 4.88 -15.12
N LEU A 343 0.44 4.72 -13.80
CA LEU A 343 -0.59 3.98 -13.07
C LEU A 343 -1.95 4.69 -13.17
N ILE A 344 -1.99 6.03 -13.08
CA ILE A 344 -3.20 6.82 -13.29
C ILE A 344 -3.76 6.54 -14.70
N GLY A 345 -2.91 6.52 -15.72
CA GLY A 345 -3.31 6.22 -17.09
C GLY A 345 -3.89 4.81 -17.24
N VAL A 346 -3.23 3.81 -16.68
CA VAL A 346 -3.68 2.40 -16.72
C VAL A 346 -5.02 2.24 -16.00
N MET A 347 -5.18 2.78 -14.80
CA MET A 347 -6.42 2.66 -14.05
C MET A 347 -7.57 3.41 -14.73
N SER A 348 -7.32 4.60 -15.28
CA SER A 348 -8.32 5.33 -16.06
C SER A 348 -8.76 4.51 -17.28
N ALA A 349 -7.83 3.88 -18.00
CA ALA A 349 -8.15 3.00 -19.13
C ALA A 349 -8.97 1.76 -18.71
N LEU A 350 -8.69 1.19 -17.53
CA LEU A 350 -9.47 0.09 -16.96
C LEU A 350 -10.90 0.52 -16.64
N PHE A 351 -11.11 1.69 -16.06
CA PHE A 351 -12.45 2.24 -15.82
C PHE A 351 -13.21 2.44 -17.12
N VAL A 352 -12.59 3.10 -18.11
CA VAL A 352 -13.20 3.27 -19.44
C VAL A 352 -13.55 1.91 -20.07
N GLY A 353 -12.62 0.97 -20.07
CA GLY A 353 -12.84 -0.38 -20.58
C GLY A 353 -13.98 -1.11 -19.88
N PHE A 354 -14.06 -1.03 -18.57
CA PHE A 354 -15.14 -1.59 -17.78
C PHE A 354 -16.50 -0.99 -18.18
N PHE A 355 -16.59 0.33 -18.31
CA PHE A 355 -17.83 0.99 -18.73
C PHE A 355 -18.23 0.66 -20.15
N LEU A 356 -17.29 0.61 -21.10
CA LEU A 356 -17.57 0.19 -22.47
C LEU A 356 -18.11 -1.25 -22.51
N PHE A 357 -17.55 -2.14 -21.69
CA PHE A 357 -18.05 -3.51 -21.57
C PHE A 357 -19.48 -3.55 -21.02
N VAL A 358 -19.77 -2.80 -19.97
CA VAL A 358 -21.11 -2.71 -19.37
C VAL A 358 -22.12 -2.17 -20.37
N ILE A 359 -21.80 -1.06 -21.05
CA ILE A 359 -22.66 -0.44 -22.08
C ILE A 359 -22.96 -1.43 -23.19
N GLN A 360 -21.96 -2.17 -23.68
CA GLN A 360 -22.17 -3.19 -24.70
C GLN A 360 -23.14 -4.30 -24.23
N ARG A 361 -23.01 -4.72 -22.96
CA ARG A 361 -23.90 -5.73 -22.37
C ARG A 361 -25.35 -5.22 -22.26
N VAL A 362 -25.52 -3.97 -21.81
CA VAL A 362 -26.83 -3.32 -21.70
C VAL A 362 -27.49 -3.21 -23.07
N ILE A 363 -26.78 -2.67 -24.08
CA ILE A 363 -27.29 -2.55 -25.44
C ILE A 363 -27.70 -3.94 -26.01
N LYS A 364 -26.85 -4.95 -25.82
CA LYS A 364 -27.14 -6.31 -26.28
C LYS A 364 -28.35 -6.91 -25.57
N SER A 365 -28.54 -6.60 -24.26
CA SER A 365 -29.70 -7.05 -23.50
C SER A 365 -30.99 -6.39 -23.99
N HIS A 366 -30.95 -5.08 -24.24
CA HIS A 366 -32.12 -4.34 -24.77
C HIS A 366 -32.49 -4.74 -26.24
N ARG A 367 -31.50 -5.19 -27.02
CA ARG A 367 -31.76 -5.67 -28.39
C ARG A 367 -32.25 -7.11 -28.46
N ARG A 368 -32.24 -7.87 -27.38
CA ARG A 368 -32.85 -9.18 -27.32
C ARG A 368 -34.36 -9.00 -27.27
N GLN A 369 -35.06 -9.43 -28.34
CA GLN A 369 -36.51 -9.55 -28.31
C GLN A 369 -36.90 -10.43 -27.12
N ALA A 370 -37.93 -10.01 -26.39
CA ALA A 370 -38.47 -10.80 -25.29
C ALA A 370 -38.91 -12.17 -25.88
N THR A 371 -38.26 -13.23 -25.42
CA THR A 371 -38.57 -14.60 -25.82
C THR A 371 -39.64 -15.22 -24.92
N THR A 372 -40.21 -14.45 -24.02
CA THR A 372 -41.23 -14.88 -23.03
C THR A 372 -42.42 -13.93 -23.11
N GLY A 373 -43.55 -14.39 -23.58
CA GLY A 373 -44.80 -13.64 -23.64
C GLY A 373 -45.51 -13.79 -24.97
N TRP A 374 -46.68 -13.18 -25.10
CA TRP A 374 -47.52 -13.21 -26.31
C TRP A 374 -46.82 -12.66 -27.57
N GLU A 375 -45.79 -11.81 -27.38
CA GLU A 375 -45.01 -11.21 -28.47
C GLU A 375 -44.14 -12.24 -29.21
N GLU A 376 -43.76 -13.35 -28.57
CA GLU A 376 -43.00 -14.43 -29.21
C GLU A 376 -43.86 -15.18 -30.29
N LEU A 377 -45.17 -15.15 -30.16
CA LEU A 377 -46.08 -15.83 -31.03
C LEU A 377 -46.26 -15.10 -32.40
N ILE A 378 -46.07 -13.78 -32.38
CA ILE A 378 -46.26 -12.95 -33.58
C ILE A 378 -45.20 -13.27 -34.64
N GLY A 379 -45.65 -13.42 -35.87
CA GLY A 379 -44.80 -13.78 -37.02
C GLY A 379 -44.48 -15.27 -37.15
N LYS A 380 -44.97 -16.12 -36.24
CA LYS A 380 -44.75 -17.58 -36.31
C LYS A 380 -45.84 -18.27 -37.12
N PRO A 381 -45.50 -19.35 -37.86
CA PRO A 381 -46.48 -20.15 -38.58
C PRO A 381 -47.26 -21.06 -37.62
N ALA A 382 -48.55 -21.15 -37.82
CA ALA A 382 -49.46 -22.10 -37.17
C ALA A 382 -50.24 -22.89 -38.25
N THR A 383 -50.75 -24.08 -37.91
CA THR A 383 -51.53 -24.92 -38.84
C THR A 383 -52.99 -24.87 -38.43
N VAL A 384 -53.87 -24.64 -39.39
CA VAL A 384 -55.32 -24.63 -39.14
C VAL A 384 -55.81 -26.07 -38.92
N MET A 385 -56.44 -26.28 -37.74
CA MET A 385 -57.00 -27.58 -37.34
C MET A 385 -58.53 -27.63 -37.51
N MET A 386 -59.18 -26.49 -37.58
CA MET A 386 -60.61 -26.34 -37.84
C MET A 386 -60.77 -25.08 -38.67
N THR A 387 -61.46 -25.19 -39.79
CA THR A 387 -61.69 -24.09 -40.73
C THR A 387 -62.01 -22.79 -40.05
N LEU A 388 -61.26 -21.74 -40.38
CA LEU A 388 -61.47 -20.39 -39.87
C LEU A 388 -62.48 -19.65 -40.73
N SER A 389 -63.71 -19.33 -40.21
CA SER A 389 -64.74 -18.56 -40.90
C SER A 389 -65.56 -17.68 -39.96
N PRO A 390 -65.11 -16.55 -39.52
CA PRO A 390 -63.72 -16.12 -39.35
C PRO A 390 -63.02 -16.77 -38.13
N GLU A 391 -63.74 -17.40 -37.19
CA GLU A 391 -63.22 -18.06 -35.99
C GLU A 391 -63.06 -19.57 -36.20
N GLY A 392 -62.02 -20.15 -35.62
CA GLY A 392 -61.75 -21.57 -35.61
C GLY A 392 -60.64 -21.93 -34.68
N GLN A 393 -59.86 -22.98 -35.00
CA GLN A 393 -58.73 -23.43 -34.20
C GLN A 393 -57.48 -23.64 -35.05
N VAL A 394 -56.31 -23.24 -34.45
CA VAL A 394 -55.01 -23.53 -35.03
C VAL A 394 -54.14 -24.30 -34.05
N LEU A 395 -53.26 -25.13 -34.57
CA LEU A 395 -52.22 -25.83 -33.82
C LEU A 395 -50.93 -25.00 -33.86
N PHE A 396 -50.46 -24.60 -32.69
CA PHE A 396 -49.18 -23.91 -32.52
C PHE A 396 -48.36 -24.58 -31.42
N ARG A 397 -47.17 -25.06 -31.75
CA ARG A 397 -46.25 -25.76 -30.80
C ARG A 397 -46.90 -26.92 -30.02
N GLY A 398 -47.83 -27.63 -30.65
CA GLY A 398 -48.52 -28.78 -30.03
C GLY A 398 -49.75 -28.40 -29.16
N GLU A 399 -50.10 -27.15 -29.09
CA GLU A 399 -51.28 -26.64 -28.37
C GLU A 399 -52.35 -26.12 -29.32
N HIS A 400 -53.63 -26.36 -28.96
CA HIS A 400 -54.78 -25.86 -29.69
C HIS A 400 -55.14 -24.45 -29.22
N TRP A 401 -55.07 -23.50 -30.16
CA TRP A 401 -55.41 -22.10 -29.92
C TRP A 401 -56.65 -21.68 -30.71
N LYS A 402 -57.49 -20.86 -30.05
CA LYS A 402 -58.57 -20.19 -30.79
C LYS A 402 -57.96 -19.16 -31.72
N ALA A 403 -58.34 -19.17 -32.99
CA ALA A 403 -57.82 -18.24 -33.96
C ALA A 403 -58.95 -17.56 -34.75
N VAL A 404 -58.64 -16.32 -35.17
CA VAL A 404 -59.53 -15.50 -36.01
C VAL A 404 -58.76 -15.15 -37.26
N SER A 405 -59.32 -15.50 -38.43
CA SER A 405 -58.76 -15.10 -39.73
C SER A 405 -59.06 -13.65 -40.06
N GLU A 406 -58.01 -12.86 -40.40
CA GLU A 406 -58.13 -11.46 -40.83
C GLU A 406 -58.39 -11.35 -42.37
N GLU A 407 -58.22 -12.46 -43.14
CA GLU A 407 -58.27 -12.47 -44.61
C GLU A 407 -59.35 -13.43 -45.18
N GLY A 408 -60.48 -13.61 -44.47
CA GLY A 408 -61.56 -14.45 -44.92
C GLY A 408 -61.43 -15.91 -44.47
N THR A 409 -62.08 -16.85 -45.21
CA THR A 409 -62.11 -18.26 -44.82
C THR A 409 -60.79 -18.95 -45.14
N VAL A 410 -60.20 -19.65 -44.15
CA VAL A 410 -58.99 -20.47 -44.32
C VAL A 410 -59.35 -21.92 -44.00
N GLU A 411 -59.01 -22.87 -44.90
CA GLU A 411 -59.39 -24.26 -44.75
C GLU A 411 -58.47 -25.04 -43.80
N GLU A 412 -58.95 -26.17 -43.30
CA GLU A 412 -58.21 -27.09 -42.49
C GLU A 412 -56.95 -27.60 -43.19
N GLY A 413 -55.79 -27.61 -42.45
CA GLY A 413 -54.50 -28.03 -42.98
C GLY A 413 -53.67 -26.88 -43.59
N GLU A 414 -54.22 -25.69 -43.83
CA GLU A 414 -53.45 -24.54 -44.31
C GLU A 414 -52.55 -23.97 -43.25
N GLN A 415 -51.42 -23.43 -43.71
CA GLN A 415 -50.50 -22.68 -42.83
C GLN A 415 -50.86 -21.19 -42.79
N VAL A 416 -50.98 -20.68 -41.61
CA VAL A 416 -51.22 -19.22 -41.29
C VAL A 416 -50.11 -18.63 -40.49
N ILE A 417 -49.96 -17.30 -40.55
CA ILE A 417 -49.01 -16.54 -39.75
C ILE A 417 -49.77 -15.78 -38.66
N ILE A 418 -49.28 -15.85 -37.45
CA ILE A 418 -49.85 -15.14 -36.31
C ILE A 418 -49.47 -13.67 -36.40
N ASN A 419 -50.43 -12.78 -36.57
CA ASN A 419 -50.21 -11.33 -36.66
C ASN A 419 -50.35 -10.65 -35.33
N LYS A 420 -51.26 -11.12 -34.48
CA LYS A 420 -51.61 -10.48 -33.19
C LYS A 420 -52.18 -11.51 -32.21
N VAL A 421 -52.02 -11.26 -30.94
CA VAL A 421 -52.61 -12.04 -29.85
C VAL A 421 -53.40 -11.12 -28.95
N GLU A 422 -54.69 -11.37 -28.77
CA GLU A 422 -55.55 -10.64 -27.86
C GLU A 422 -56.50 -11.62 -27.11
N ASN A 423 -56.62 -11.44 -25.80
CA ASN A 423 -57.56 -12.23 -24.96
C ASN A 423 -57.49 -13.76 -25.22
N LEU A 424 -56.26 -14.34 -25.36
CA LEU A 424 -56.03 -15.75 -25.64
C LEU A 424 -56.54 -16.20 -27.05
N LYS A 425 -56.83 -15.28 -27.96
CA LYS A 425 -57.13 -15.55 -29.37
C LYS A 425 -55.98 -15.11 -30.25
N LEU A 426 -55.64 -15.93 -31.24
CA LEU A 426 -54.63 -15.60 -32.25
C LEU A 426 -55.32 -14.97 -33.47
N TYR A 427 -54.91 -13.81 -33.90
CA TYR A 427 -55.31 -13.21 -35.18
C TYR A 427 -54.28 -13.64 -36.22
N VAL A 428 -54.78 -14.25 -37.30
CA VAL A 428 -53.90 -14.92 -38.28
C VAL A 428 -54.24 -14.49 -39.70
N SER A 429 -53.24 -14.47 -40.56
CA SER A 429 -53.37 -14.29 -42.02
C SER A 429 -52.76 -15.46 -42.74
N ARG A 430 -53.17 -15.66 -44.03
CA ARG A 430 -52.58 -16.70 -44.88
C ARG A 430 -51.12 -16.46 -45.10
N LYS A 431 -50.31 -17.53 -45.02
CA LYS A 431 -48.89 -17.45 -45.37
C LYS A 431 -48.78 -17.15 -46.86
N LYS A 432 -48.36 -15.95 -47.28
CA LYS A 432 -48.05 -15.66 -48.67
C LYS A 432 -46.95 -16.61 -49.11
N THR A 433 -47.26 -17.46 -50.06
CA THR A 433 -46.26 -18.28 -50.75
C THR A 433 -45.56 -17.35 -51.74
N GLU A 434 -44.28 -17.11 -51.56
CA GLU A 434 -43.38 -16.50 -52.54
C GLU A 434 -43.14 -17.48 -53.67
#